data_b7d290f26dca1089d7feb267d3003a27
#
_entry.id   b7d290f26dca1089d7feb267d3003a27
#
_cell.length_a   1.000
_cell.length_b   1.000
_cell.length_c   1.000
_cell.angle_alpha   90.00
_cell.angle_beta   90.00
_cell.angle_gamma   90.00
#
_symmetry.space_group_name_H-M   'P 1'
#
loop_
_entity.id
_entity.type
_entity.pdbx_description
1 polymer ?
#
loop_
_entity_poly.entity_id
_entity_poly.type
_entity_poly.pdbx_seq_one_letter_code
_entity_poly.pdbx_strand_id
1 'polypeptide(L)'
;MGGMQVLQFISNFPDKAKTVIPIACTSSHSAQNIAFNELGRQAIAADSNWKSGDYSSEDTIPNKGLAVARMAAHITYLSKKGLQEKFGRKLQEREDLKFGFDADFQIESYLRYQGSVFVDRFDANSYLYITRAMDYFDLAKQ
;
A
#
# COMPACT_ATOMS: atom_id res chain seq x y z
N MET A 1 1.25 -8.67 5.88
CA MET A 1 1.11 -8.94 7.34
C MET A 1 0.82 -10.40 7.67
N GLY A 2 -0.16 -11.09 7.06
CA GLY A 2 -0.49 -12.47 7.41
C GLY A 2 0.69 -13.44 7.40
N GLY A 3 1.56 -13.38 6.40
CA GLY A 3 2.79 -14.21 6.38
C GLY A 3 3.75 -13.92 7.53
N MET A 4 3.85 -12.65 7.99
CA MET A 4 4.65 -12.31 9.18
C MET A 4 4.05 -12.90 10.46
N GLN A 5 2.72 -12.91 10.58
CA GLN A 5 2.03 -13.58 11.69
C GLN A 5 2.30 -15.09 11.70
N VAL A 6 2.36 -15.74 10.52
CA VAL A 6 2.74 -17.15 10.38
C VAL A 6 4.17 -17.37 10.86
N LEU A 7 5.12 -16.52 10.45
CA LEU A 7 6.51 -16.59 10.91
C LEU A 7 6.62 -16.42 12.43
N GLN A 8 5.92 -15.42 12.98
CA GLN A 8 5.86 -15.21 14.43
C GLN A 8 5.27 -16.39 15.17
N PHE A 9 4.16 -16.92 14.66
CA PHE A 9 3.48 -18.06 15.27
C PHE A 9 4.40 -19.28 15.37
N ILE A 10 5.07 -19.65 14.26
CA ILE A 10 5.91 -20.85 14.27
C ILE A 10 7.20 -20.65 15.07
N SER A 11 7.70 -19.40 15.16
CA SER A 11 8.83 -19.08 16.03
C SER A 11 8.49 -19.28 17.51
N ASN A 12 7.29 -18.86 17.92
CA ASN A 12 6.84 -18.99 19.31
C ASN A 12 6.34 -20.39 19.66
N PHE A 13 5.84 -21.13 18.66
CA PHE A 13 5.17 -22.41 18.86
C PHE A 13 5.61 -23.44 17.80
N PRO A 14 6.89 -23.86 17.79
CA PRO A 14 7.46 -24.68 16.71
C PRO A 14 6.76 -26.05 16.58
N ASP A 15 6.24 -26.60 17.66
CA ASP A 15 5.60 -27.93 17.69
C ASP A 15 4.10 -27.90 17.34
N LYS A 16 3.51 -26.69 17.12
CA LYS A 16 2.07 -26.54 16.89
C LYS A 16 1.66 -26.74 15.43
N ALA A 17 2.59 -26.69 14.50
CA ALA A 17 2.32 -26.93 13.09
C ALA A 17 3.39 -27.80 12.45
N LYS A 18 2.97 -28.79 11.66
CA LYS A 18 3.91 -29.65 10.91
C LYS A 18 4.54 -28.92 9.72
N THR A 19 3.83 -27.97 9.15
CA THR A 19 4.24 -27.19 7.97
C THR A 19 3.58 -25.83 8.03
N VAL A 20 4.29 -24.81 7.57
CA VAL A 20 3.76 -23.45 7.40
C VAL A 20 4.10 -22.94 5.99
N ILE A 21 3.22 -22.11 5.43
CA ILE A 21 3.40 -21.49 4.12
C ILE A 21 3.28 -19.97 4.28
N PRO A 22 4.38 -19.27 4.57
CA PRO A 22 4.37 -17.82 4.62
C PRO A 22 4.30 -17.26 3.20
N ILE A 23 3.25 -16.47 2.91
CA ILE A 23 3.00 -15.91 1.58
C ILE A 23 3.24 -14.40 1.61
N ALA A 24 3.97 -13.89 0.60
CA ALA A 24 4.22 -12.49 0.35
C ALA A 24 4.68 -11.72 1.61
N CYS A 25 5.70 -12.23 2.29
CA CYS A 25 6.27 -11.62 3.49
C CYS A 25 7.80 -11.72 3.51
N THR A 26 8.38 -11.03 4.46
CA THR A 26 9.82 -11.06 4.76
C THR A 26 10.02 -11.22 6.27
N SER A 27 11.22 -11.61 6.70
CA SER A 27 11.59 -11.71 8.11
C SER A 27 11.76 -10.34 8.79
N SER A 28 12.02 -9.30 8.01
CA SER A 28 12.06 -7.89 8.46
C SER A 28 11.92 -6.98 7.23
N HIS A 29 11.41 -5.76 7.43
CA HIS A 29 11.34 -4.78 6.36
C HIS A 29 12.70 -4.14 6.09
N SER A 30 13.04 -4.00 4.80
CA SER A 30 14.17 -3.19 4.36
C SER A 30 13.89 -1.70 4.55
N ALA A 31 14.93 -0.86 4.51
CA ALA A 31 14.78 0.59 4.52
C ALA A 31 13.84 1.09 3.39
N GLN A 32 13.88 0.45 2.21
CA GLN A 32 12.99 0.78 1.10
C GLN A 32 11.52 0.46 1.42
N ASN A 33 11.23 -0.69 2.04
CA ASN A 33 9.87 -1.03 2.45
C ASN A 33 9.34 -0.02 3.49
N ILE A 34 10.16 0.32 4.49
CA ILE A 34 9.82 1.30 5.52
C ILE A 34 9.56 2.68 4.88
N ALA A 35 10.39 3.11 3.92
CA ALA A 35 10.23 4.38 3.23
C ALA A 35 8.91 4.45 2.45
N PHE A 36 8.54 3.40 1.72
CA PHE A 36 7.24 3.37 1.02
C PHE A 36 6.05 3.33 1.97
N ASN A 37 6.16 2.60 3.08
CA ASN A 37 5.13 2.63 4.13
C ASN A 37 5.00 4.03 4.73
N GLU A 38 6.12 4.70 5.01
CA GLU A 38 6.11 6.06 5.55
C GLU A 38 5.50 7.07 4.57
N LEU A 39 5.82 6.97 3.27
CA LEU A 39 5.17 7.77 2.24
C LEU A 39 3.63 7.63 2.29
N GLY A 40 3.15 6.39 2.39
CA GLY A 40 1.71 6.13 2.51
C GLY A 40 1.10 6.71 3.80
N ARG A 41 1.79 6.58 4.93
CA ARG A 41 1.35 7.16 6.20
C ARG A 41 1.30 8.69 6.15
N GLN A 42 2.31 9.32 5.56
CA GLN A 42 2.34 10.77 5.40
C GLN A 42 1.25 11.27 4.44
N ALA A 43 0.93 10.53 3.38
CA ALA A 43 -0.18 10.86 2.51
C ALA A 43 -1.53 10.89 3.26
N ILE A 44 -1.75 9.92 4.16
CA ILE A 44 -2.94 9.88 5.02
C ILE A 44 -2.92 11.03 6.04
N ALA A 45 -1.78 11.26 6.70
CA ALA A 45 -1.64 12.31 7.71
C ALA A 45 -1.82 13.72 7.13
N ALA A 46 -1.47 13.93 5.86
CA ALA A 46 -1.66 15.19 5.14
C ALA A 46 -3.10 15.43 4.67
N ASP A 47 -3.96 14.39 4.70
CA ASP A 47 -5.38 14.55 4.38
C ASP A 47 -6.10 15.25 5.53
N SER A 48 -6.71 16.41 5.25
CA SER A 48 -7.42 17.22 6.26
C SER A 48 -8.56 16.47 6.95
N ASN A 49 -9.08 15.43 6.31
CA ASN A 49 -10.16 14.60 6.85
C ASN A 49 -9.65 13.56 7.86
N TRP A 50 -8.33 13.31 7.92
CA TRP A 50 -7.79 12.31 8.87
C TRP A 50 -7.93 12.75 10.33
N LYS A 51 -7.82 14.05 10.63
CA LYS A 51 -8.03 14.63 11.98
C LYS A 51 -7.30 13.89 13.11
N SER A 52 -6.05 13.51 12.86
CA SER A 52 -5.23 12.72 13.81
C SER A 52 -5.86 11.36 14.20
N GLY A 53 -6.63 10.77 13.30
CA GLY A 53 -7.32 9.49 13.50
C GLY A 53 -8.75 9.60 14.03
N ASP A 54 -9.22 10.81 14.32
CA ASP A 54 -10.58 11.07 14.80
C ASP A 54 -11.52 11.47 13.64
N TYR A 55 -11.90 10.49 12.83
CA TYR A 55 -12.90 10.62 11.77
C TYR A 55 -13.99 9.57 11.98
N SER A 56 -15.18 10.00 12.34
CA SER A 56 -16.28 9.10 12.70
C SER A 56 -17.47 9.14 11.74
N SER A 57 -17.50 10.07 10.79
CA SER A 57 -18.59 10.20 9.82
C SER A 57 -18.13 9.85 8.40
N GLU A 58 -19.02 9.29 7.59
CA GLU A 58 -18.74 8.95 6.19
C GLU A 58 -18.23 10.15 5.37
N ASP A 59 -18.68 11.36 5.71
CA ASP A 59 -18.29 12.60 5.04
C ASP A 59 -16.87 13.07 5.38
N THR A 60 -16.22 12.51 6.39
CA THR A 60 -14.92 12.95 6.89
C THR A 60 -13.83 11.90 6.77
N ILE A 61 -14.04 10.83 6.00
CA ILE A 61 -13.03 9.79 5.78
C ILE A 61 -11.85 10.35 4.95
N PRO A 62 -10.58 10.07 5.32
CA PRO A 62 -9.39 10.56 4.62
C PRO A 62 -9.13 9.77 3.32
N ASN A 63 -10.11 9.77 2.41
CA ASN A 63 -10.10 8.99 1.19
C ASN A 63 -8.99 9.39 0.24
N LYS A 64 -8.65 10.69 0.17
CA LYS A 64 -7.59 11.17 -0.73
C LYS A 64 -6.21 10.67 -0.29
N GLY A 65 -5.90 10.78 0.99
CA GLY A 65 -4.66 10.30 1.55
C GLY A 65 -4.52 8.78 1.43
N LEU A 66 -5.58 8.04 1.75
CA LEU A 66 -5.60 6.58 1.64
C LEU A 66 -5.48 6.12 0.17
N ALA A 67 -6.12 6.80 -0.77
CA ALA A 67 -5.98 6.52 -2.20
C ALA A 67 -4.54 6.73 -2.68
N VAL A 68 -3.87 7.82 -2.30
CA VAL A 68 -2.46 8.08 -2.65
C VAL A 68 -1.54 7.02 -2.04
N ALA A 69 -1.76 6.64 -0.78
CA ALA A 69 -1.02 5.55 -0.14
C ALA A 69 -1.13 4.23 -0.93
N ARG A 70 -2.33 3.92 -1.44
CA ARG A 70 -2.57 2.75 -2.30
C ARG A 70 -1.88 2.86 -3.64
N MET A 71 -1.89 4.02 -4.28
CA MET A 71 -1.18 4.26 -5.54
C MET A 71 0.33 4.00 -5.38
N ALA A 72 0.95 4.51 -4.31
CA ALA A 72 2.35 4.26 -4.00
C ALA A 72 2.65 2.75 -3.85
N ALA A 73 1.80 2.02 -3.13
CA ALA A 73 1.92 0.58 -2.98
C ALA A 73 1.87 -0.16 -4.34
N HIS A 74 0.98 0.25 -5.25
CA HIS A 74 0.88 -0.37 -6.60
C HIS A 74 2.12 -0.17 -7.47
N ILE A 75 2.88 0.90 -7.27
CA ILE A 75 4.17 1.09 -7.95
C ILE A 75 5.19 0.04 -7.49
N THR A 76 5.14 -0.37 -6.22
CA THR A 76 6.09 -1.33 -5.65
C THR A 76 5.76 -2.79 -5.95
N TYR A 77 4.53 -3.11 -6.36
CA TYR A 77 4.10 -4.49 -6.61
C TYR A 77 4.60 -5.06 -7.94
N LEU A 78 4.95 -4.21 -8.87
CA LEU A 78 5.45 -4.61 -10.18
C LEU A 78 6.90 -4.18 -10.34
N SER A 79 7.70 -5.01 -11.02
CA SER A 79 9.03 -4.61 -11.43
C SER A 79 8.97 -3.47 -12.48
N LYS A 80 10.06 -2.71 -12.60
CA LYS A 80 10.21 -1.70 -13.67
C LYS A 80 9.88 -2.30 -15.05
N LYS A 81 10.38 -3.52 -15.31
CA LYS A 81 10.11 -4.24 -16.55
C LYS A 81 8.62 -4.56 -16.72
N GLY A 82 7.98 -5.09 -15.67
CA GLY A 82 6.54 -5.41 -15.69
C GLY A 82 5.65 -4.19 -15.90
N LEU A 83 5.98 -3.05 -15.28
CA LEU A 83 5.28 -1.79 -15.54
C LEU A 83 5.45 -1.33 -16.98
N GLN A 84 6.67 -1.40 -17.51
CA GLN A 84 6.96 -1.02 -18.88
C GLN A 84 6.26 -1.90 -19.91
N GLU A 85 6.24 -3.22 -19.71
CA GLU A 85 5.54 -4.16 -20.58
C GLU A 85 4.03 -3.96 -20.57
N LYS A 86 3.46 -3.71 -19.40
CA LYS A 86 2.02 -3.55 -19.22
C LYS A 86 1.50 -2.22 -19.77
N PHE A 87 2.14 -1.14 -19.41
CA PHE A 87 1.65 0.22 -19.69
C PHE A 87 2.50 0.97 -20.71
N GLY A 88 3.84 0.88 -20.61
CA GLY A 88 4.75 1.67 -21.41
C GLY A 88 4.45 3.17 -21.29
N ARG A 89 4.37 3.85 -22.42
CA ARG A 89 3.91 5.23 -22.55
C ARG A 89 2.56 5.33 -23.27
N LYS A 90 1.74 4.30 -23.14
CA LYS A 90 0.43 4.25 -23.80
C LYS A 90 -0.46 5.35 -23.24
N LEU A 91 -1.02 6.14 -24.14
CA LEU A 91 -2.04 7.12 -23.81
C LEU A 91 -3.39 6.43 -23.57
N GLN A 92 -4.31 7.15 -22.96
CA GLN A 92 -5.71 6.77 -22.90
C GLN A 92 -6.29 6.70 -24.33
N GLU A 93 -7.57 6.68 -24.49
CA GLU A 93 -8.28 6.63 -25.79
C GLU A 93 -8.07 7.92 -26.61
N ARG A 94 -6.80 8.28 -26.87
CA ARG A 94 -6.42 9.48 -27.61
C ARG A 94 -5.02 9.34 -28.20
N GLU A 95 -4.72 10.18 -29.19
CA GLU A 95 -3.41 10.19 -29.88
C GLU A 95 -2.48 11.30 -29.34
N ASP A 96 -3.03 12.39 -28.80
CA ASP A 96 -2.29 13.57 -28.37
C ASP A 96 -2.32 13.81 -26.85
N LEU A 97 -1.25 14.44 -26.34
CA LEU A 97 -1.16 14.92 -24.95
C LEU A 97 -1.97 16.21 -24.79
N LYS A 98 -2.73 16.32 -23.70
CA LYS A 98 -3.56 17.50 -23.40
C LYS A 98 -2.85 18.58 -22.59
N PHE A 99 -1.68 18.30 -22.01
CA PHE A 99 -0.94 19.19 -21.12
C PHE A 99 -1.75 19.72 -19.93
N GLY A 100 -2.75 18.95 -19.49
CA GLY A 100 -3.58 19.24 -18.34
C GLY A 100 -3.17 18.41 -17.10
N PHE A 101 -4.02 18.47 -16.06
CA PHE A 101 -3.84 17.67 -14.83
C PHE A 101 -4.68 16.37 -14.82
N ASP A 102 -5.39 16.10 -15.89
CA ASP A 102 -6.09 14.83 -16.10
C ASP A 102 -5.10 13.71 -16.45
N ALA A 103 -5.57 12.47 -16.37
CA ALA A 103 -4.75 11.33 -16.75
C ALA A 103 -4.58 11.27 -18.27
N ASP A 104 -3.37 11.46 -18.75
CA ASP A 104 -3.01 11.26 -20.16
C ASP A 104 -2.55 9.81 -20.42
N PHE A 105 -1.78 9.24 -19.52
CA PHE A 105 -1.25 7.89 -19.66
C PHE A 105 -2.13 6.84 -18.98
N GLN A 106 -2.15 5.63 -19.56
CA GLN A 106 -2.90 4.50 -18.99
C GLN A 106 -2.47 4.14 -17.57
N ILE A 107 -1.17 4.28 -17.24
CA ILE A 107 -0.68 4.03 -15.89
C ILE A 107 -1.28 5.00 -14.86
N GLU A 108 -1.50 6.27 -15.22
CA GLU A 108 -2.11 7.25 -14.32
C GLU A 108 -3.55 6.88 -13.98
N SER A 109 -4.35 6.54 -14.99
CA SER A 109 -5.72 6.05 -14.78
C SER A 109 -5.76 4.77 -13.99
N TYR A 110 -4.83 3.84 -14.24
CA TYR A 110 -4.72 2.60 -13.46
C TYR A 110 -4.47 2.89 -11.98
N LEU A 111 -3.51 3.76 -11.67
CA LEU A 111 -3.20 4.12 -10.29
C LEU A 111 -4.38 4.81 -9.59
N ARG A 112 -5.02 5.77 -10.27
CA ARG A 112 -6.21 6.47 -9.75
C ARG A 112 -7.35 5.47 -9.47
N TYR A 113 -7.61 4.55 -10.37
CA TYR A 113 -8.61 3.50 -10.19
C TYR A 113 -8.29 2.60 -8.99
N GLN A 114 -7.02 2.15 -8.86
CA GLN A 114 -6.62 1.32 -7.73
C GLN A 114 -6.73 2.05 -6.38
N GLY A 115 -6.47 3.34 -6.37
CA GLY A 115 -6.69 4.20 -5.21
C GLY A 115 -8.18 4.29 -4.85
N SER A 116 -9.04 4.61 -5.82
CA SER A 116 -10.49 4.78 -5.58
C SER A 116 -11.17 3.52 -5.08
N VAL A 117 -10.88 2.37 -5.69
CA VAL A 117 -11.46 1.08 -5.26
C VAL A 117 -10.97 0.66 -3.86
N PHE A 118 -9.78 1.10 -3.46
CA PHE A 118 -9.25 0.72 -2.15
C PHE A 118 -9.95 1.41 -0.99
N VAL A 119 -10.34 2.67 -1.13
CA VAL A 119 -11.01 3.44 -0.07
C VAL A 119 -12.36 2.89 0.30
N ASP A 120 -13.04 2.19 -0.62
CA ASP A 120 -14.34 1.57 -0.37
C ASP A 120 -14.27 0.34 0.55
N ARG A 121 -13.08 -0.21 0.78
CA ARG A 121 -12.90 -1.47 1.50
C ARG A 121 -11.82 -1.47 2.57
N PHE A 122 -11.15 -0.36 2.76
CA PHE A 122 -10.04 -0.29 3.72
C PHE A 122 -10.06 1.00 4.51
N ASP A 123 -9.77 0.88 5.80
CA ASP A 123 -9.75 1.99 6.73
C ASP A 123 -8.35 2.60 6.85
N ALA A 124 -8.25 3.92 6.92
CA ALA A 124 -6.98 4.64 6.96
C ALA A 124 -6.21 4.40 8.28
N ASN A 125 -6.88 4.37 9.42
CA ASN A 125 -6.23 4.06 10.69
C ASN A 125 -5.69 2.63 10.70
N SER A 126 -6.46 1.68 10.15
CA SER A 126 -6.01 0.31 9.97
C SER A 126 -4.75 0.23 9.09
N TYR A 127 -4.67 1.02 8.01
CA TYR A 127 -3.48 1.10 7.18
C TYR A 127 -2.27 1.59 7.98
N LEU A 128 -2.43 2.65 8.78
CA LEU A 128 -1.37 3.20 9.62
C LEU A 128 -0.84 2.18 10.62
N TYR A 129 -1.72 1.51 11.37
CA TYR A 129 -1.34 0.51 12.36
C TYR A 129 -0.70 -0.73 11.73
N ILE A 130 -1.27 -1.25 10.64
CA ILE A 130 -0.76 -2.45 9.97
C ILE A 130 0.63 -2.20 9.38
N THR A 131 0.83 -1.07 8.69
CA THR A 131 2.15 -0.75 8.12
C THR A 131 3.18 -0.49 9.19
N ARG A 132 2.81 0.13 10.30
CA ARG A 132 3.73 0.33 11.44
C ARG A 132 4.09 -1.00 12.11
N ALA A 133 3.14 -1.89 12.30
CA ALA A 133 3.40 -3.22 12.85
C ALA A 133 4.33 -4.05 11.96
N MET A 134 4.16 -3.94 10.63
CA MET A 134 5.06 -4.61 9.68
C MET A 134 6.48 -4.02 9.70
N ASP A 135 6.63 -2.71 9.88
CA ASP A 135 7.94 -2.05 9.98
C ASP A 135 8.68 -2.43 11.28
N TYR A 136 7.94 -2.68 12.35
CA TYR A 136 8.51 -3.10 13.63
C TYR A 136 8.85 -4.59 13.70
N PHE A 137 8.25 -5.40 12.80
CA PHE A 137 8.50 -6.82 12.77
C PHE A 137 9.95 -7.12 12.36
N ASP A 138 10.67 -7.83 13.22
CA ASP A 138 12.04 -8.29 12.96
C ASP A 138 12.22 -9.66 13.65
N LEU A 139 12.18 -10.72 12.84
CA LEU A 139 12.26 -12.09 13.33
C LEU A 139 13.61 -12.42 14.01
N ALA A 140 14.68 -11.69 13.65
CA ALA A 140 16.01 -11.92 14.24
C ALA A 140 16.17 -11.29 15.63
N LYS A 141 15.25 -10.42 16.04
CA LYS A 141 15.27 -9.72 17.35
C LYS A 141 14.33 -10.30 18.38
N GLN A 142 13.79 -11.49 18.11
CA GLN A 142 12.80 -12.15 18.97
C GLN A 142 13.39 -13.27 19.78
#